data_e3569664f98f639481f2bb951ef82a02
#
_entry.id   e3569664f98f639481f2bb951ef82a02
#
_cell.length_a   1.000
_cell.length_b   1.000
_cell.length_c   1.000
_cell.angle_alpha   90.00
_cell.angle_beta   90.00
_cell.angle_gamma   90.00
#
_symmetry.space_group_name_H-M   'P 1'
#
loop_
_entity.id
_entity.type
_entity.pdbx_description
1 polymer ?
#
loop_
_entity_poly.entity_id
_entity_poly.type
_entity_poly.pdbx_seq_one_letter_code
_entity_poly.pdbx_strand_id
1 'polypeptide(L)'
;FFFKQKTAYEIKECDWSSDVCSSDLEALVESALWECSLFEEHGFTDIKISVKHHDPVTMVQAYRLLASKCDYPLHLGVTEAGPLFQGTIKSAVAFGILLSEGIGDTIRVSLSAPPVEEVKVGISILESLNLRQRKLEIVSCPSCGRAQVDVYTLAEKVQAGLEGMTVPLRVAVMGCVVNGPGEAREADLGVASGNGKGQIFVKGEVIKTVPESQIVEVLIEEAMRLADEMENSGAPVVEVR
;
A
#
# COMPACT_ATOMS: atom_id res chain seq x y z
N PHE A 1 -11.81 -24.86 0.52
CA PHE A 1 -12.41 -25.13 1.84
C PHE A 1 -12.06 -23.98 2.76
N PHE A 2 -13.06 -23.18 3.16
CA PHE A 2 -12.87 -22.14 4.18
C PHE A 2 -13.10 -22.78 5.54
N PHE A 3 -12.04 -23.07 6.28
CA PHE A 3 -12.17 -23.44 7.67
C PHE A 3 -12.52 -22.19 8.49
N LYS A 4 -13.63 -22.27 9.19
CA LYS A 4 -13.98 -21.29 10.22
C LYS A 4 -13.00 -21.53 11.36
N GLN A 5 -11.92 -20.75 11.39
CA GLN A 5 -10.98 -20.79 12.50
C GLN A 5 -11.77 -20.52 13.79
N LYS A 6 -11.72 -21.43 14.73
CA LYS A 6 -12.16 -21.14 16.09
C LYS A 6 -11.35 -19.94 16.55
N THR A 7 -12.00 -18.85 16.83
CA THR A 7 -11.32 -17.67 17.36
C THR A 7 -10.73 -18.02 18.71
N ALA A 8 -9.62 -17.45 19.10
CA ALA A 8 -8.98 -17.61 20.40
C ALA A 8 -9.96 -17.38 21.60
N TYR A 9 -11.10 -16.77 21.34
CA TYR A 9 -12.25 -16.61 22.22
C TYR A 9 -12.85 -17.93 22.74
N GLU A 10 -12.71 -19.02 22.00
CA GLU A 10 -13.26 -20.30 22.42
C GLU A 10 -12.26 -21.13 23.25
N ILE A 11 -11.02 -20.64 23.42
CA ILE A 11 -9.94 -21.45 24.00
C ILE A 11 -9.69 -21.15 25.47
N LYS A 12 -10.08 -20.00 26.05
CA LYS A 12 -9.96 -19.76 27.49
C LYS A 12 -10.68 -18.51 28.02
N GLU A 13 -11.23 -18.63 29.23
CA GLU A 13 -11.50 -17.54 30.16
C GLU A 13 -10.17 -16.87 30.56
N CYS A 14 -9.72 -15.89 29.78
CA CYS A 14 -8.63 -15.01 30.13
C CYS A 14 -9.19 -13.70 30.65
N ASP A 15 -8.77 -13.32 31.85
CA ASP A 15 -9.05 -12.04 32.48
C ASP A 15 -8.59 -10.90 31.58
N TRP A 16 -9.50 -9.96 31.29
CA TRP A 16 -9.32 -8.83 30.37
C TRP A 16 -8.40 -7.74 30.93
N SER A 17 -7.34 -8.09 31.62
CA SER A 17 -6.34 -7.13 32.00
C SER A 17 -5.31 -6.96 30.87
N SER A 18 -5.09 -5.76 30.49
CA SER A 18 -4.33 -5.06 29.44
C SER A 18 -2.97 -5.62 28.98
N ASP A 19 -2.58 -6.80 29.40
CA ASP A 19 -1.37 -7.46 28.95
C ASP A 19 -1.73 -8.57 27.97
N VAL A 20 -1.44 -8.36 26.67
CA VAL A 20 -1.43 -9.47 25.71
C VAL A 20 -0.46 -10.50 26.27
N CYS A 21 -1.02 -11.50 26.92
CA CYS A 21 -0.24 -12.54 27.56
C CYS A 21 0.55 -13.30 26.49
N SER A 22 1.82 -13.53 26.71
CA SER A 22 2.65 -14.38 25.83
C SER A 22 1.98 -15.75 25.58
N SER A 23 1.16 -16.21 26.53
CA SER A 23 0.34 -17.42 26.40
C SER A 23 -0.70 -17.37 25.29
N ASP A 24 -1.27 -16.20 24.96
CA ASP A 24 -2.30 -16.09 23.92
C ASP A 24 -1.66 -16.14 22.52
N LEU A 25 -0.48 -15.57 22.40
CA LEU A 25 0.31 -15.59 21.17
C LEU A 25 0.79 -17.02 20.86
N GLU A 26 1.32 -17.71 21.84
CA GLU A 26 1.75 -19.10 21.72
C GLU A 26 0.55 -20.01 21.42
N ALA A 27 -0.58 -19.81 22.09
CA ALA A 27 -1.81 -20.56 21.85
C ALA A 27 -2.35 -20.40 20.43
N LEU A 28 -2.29 -19.19 19.85
CA LEU A 28 -2.68 -18.97 18.45
C LEU A 28 -1.81 -19.78 17.49
N VAL A 29 -0.51 -19.79 17.70
CA VAL A 29 0.43 -20.50 16.83
C VAL A 29 0.34 -22.01 17.04
N GLU A 30 0.26 -22.49 18.29
CA GLU A 30 0.11 -23.91 18.59
C GLU A 30 -1.19 -24.49 18.04
N SER A 31 -2.30 -23.76 18.15
CA SER A 31 -3.58 -24.17 17.56
C SER A 31 -3.48 -24.29 16.04
N ALA A 32 -2.82 -23.34 15.38
CA ALA A 32 -2.65 -23.39 13.92
C ALA A 32 -1.79 -24.59 13.49
N LEU A 33 -0.69 -24.85 14.18
CA LEU A 33 0.18 -26.00 13.90
C LEU A 33 -0.49 -27.33 14.21
N TRP A 34 -1.27 -27.40 15.29
CA TRP A 34 -2.04 -28.59 15.60
C TRP A 34 -3.08 -28.90 14.52
N GLU A 35 -3.79 -27.88 14.02
CA GLU A 35 -4.73 -28.07 12.89
C GLU A 35 -4.00 -28.56 11.63
N CYS A 36 -2.81 -28.05 11.34
CA CYS A 36 -2.00 -28.53 10.22
C CYS A 36 -1.64 -30.01 10.39
N SER A 37 -1.23 -30.44 11.59
CA SER A 37 -0.87 -31.84 11.85
C SER A 37 -2.01 -32.81 11.56
N LEU A 38 -3.26 -32.40 11.81
CA LEU A 38 -4.44 -33.25 11.47
C LEU A 38 -4.59 -33.46 9.96
N PHE A 39 -4.26 -32.46 9.15
CA PHE A 39 -4.27 -32.61 7.69
C PHE A 39 -3.10 -33.48 7.21
N GLU A 40 -1.92 -33.28 7.82
CA GLU A 40 -0.72 -34.05 7.49
C GLU A 40 -0.89 -35.55 7.79
N GLU A 41 -1.58 -35.91 8.90
CA GLU A 41 -1.92 -37.29 9.22
C GLU A 41 -2.73 -37.98 8.12
N HIS A 42 -3.47 -37.19 7.30
CA HIS A 42 -4.23 -37.68 6.16
C HIS A 42 -3.51 -37.49 4.82
N GLY A 43 -2.24 -37.12 4.84
CA GLY A 43 -1.42 -36.91 3.65
C GLY A 43 -1.78 -35.65 2.86
N PHE A 44 -2.50 -34.68 3.46
CA PHE A 44 -2.88 -33.43 2.82
C PHE A 44 -1.91 -32.31 3.26
N THR A 45 -1.13 -31.80 2.31
CA THR A 45 -0.08 -30.76 2.54
C THR A 45 -0.33 -29.44 1.80
N ASP A 46 -1.39 -29.34 1.00
CA ASP A 46 -1.78 -28.09 0.33
C ASP A 46 -2.45 -27.13 1.32
N ILE A 47 -1.68 -26.68 2.33
CA ILE A 47 -2.15 -25.90 3.45
C ILE A 47 -1.69 -24.43 3.29
N LYS A 48 -2.56 -23.52 3.62
CA LYS A 48 -2.23 -22.09 3.82
C LYS A 48 -2.78 -21.63 5.17
N ILE A 49 -1.91 -21.05 5.99
CA ILE A 49 -2.24 -20.74 7.39
C ILE A 49 -2.56 -19.25 7.55
N SER A 50 -3.47 -18.96 8.49
CA SER A 50 -3.82 -17.60 8.86
C SER A 50 -4.08 -17.49 10.38
N VAL A 51 -3.22 -16.73 11.07
CA VAL A 51 -3.32 -16.42 12.51
C VAL A 51 -3.64 -14.93 12.69
N LYS A 52 -4.90 -14.57 12.50
CA LYS A 52 -5.35 -13.17 12.49
C LYS A 52 -5.65 -12.66 13.89
N HIS A 53 -5.32 -11.39 14.12
CA HIS A 53 -5.66 -10.70 15.36
C HIS A 53 -6.16 -9.27 15.03
N HIS A 54 -6.92 -8.66 15.96
CA HIS A 54 -7.42 -7.29 15.80
C HIS A 54 -6.36 -6.23 16.14
N ASP A 55 -5.40 -6.59 16.98
CA ASP A 55 -4.23 -5.76 17.29
C ASP A 55 -3.08 -6.05 16.32
N PRO A 56 -2.58 -5.04 15.59
CA PRO A 56 -1.50 -5.22 14.62
C PRO A 56 -0.19 -5.74 15.23
N VAL A 57 0.14 -5.31 16.45
CA VAL A 57 1.40 -5.70 17.11
C VAL A 57 1.37 -7.18 17.47
N THR A 58 0.30 -7.63 18.09
CA THR A 58 0.07 -9.05 18.44
C THR A 58 0.06 -9.90 17.16
N MET A 59 -0.62 -9.44 16.11
CA MET A 59 -0.64 -10.12 14.82
C MET A 59 0.78 -10.31 14.27
N VAL A 60 1.59 -9.25 14.24
CA VAL A 60 2.98 -9.32 13.76
C VAL A 60 3.80 -10.33 14.54
N GLN A 61 3.67 -10.34 15.86
CA GLN A 61 4.38 -11.30 16.72
C GLN A 61 3.94 -12.74 16.45
N ALA A 62 2.64 -12.97 16.28
CA ALA A 62 2.09 -14.29 15.98
C ALA A 62 2.61 -14.85 14.65
N TYR A 63 2.59 -14.03 13.58
CA TYR A 63 3.10 -14.46 12.27
C TYR A 63 4.62 -14.68 12.26
N ARG A 64 5.40 -13.86 12.98
CA ARG A 64 6.84 -14.09 13.14
C ARG A 64 7.13 -15.41 13.83
N LEU A 65 6.39 -15.71 14.92
CA LEU A 65 6.54 -16.97 15.62
C LEU A 65 6.11 -18.14 14.75
N LEU A 66 5.00 -18.03 14.03
CA LEU A 66 4.51 -19.07 13.12
C LEU A 66 5.52 -19.32 11.97
N ALA A 67 6.01 -18.27 11.33
CA ALA A 67 7.01 -18.37 10.26
C ALA A 67 8.34 -19.01 10.71
N SER A 68 8.67 -18.92 12.01
CA SER A 68 9.84 -19.62 12.57
C SER A 68 9.63 -21.11 12.82
N LYS A 69 8.37 -21.59 12.77
CA LYS A 69 7.99 -22.96 13.13
C LYS A 69 7.50 -23.82 11.94
N CYS A 70 7.15 -23.20 10.80
CA CYS A 70 6.69 -23.92 9.62
C CYS A 70 6.97 -23.15 8.33
N ASP A 71 7.01 -23.87 7.21
CA ASP A 71 7.26 -23.35 5.86
C ASP A 71 5.97 -23.22 5.02
N TYR A 72 4.80 -23.38 5.63
CA TYR A 72 3.53 -23.24 4.93
C TYR A 72 3.26 -21.79 4.52
N PRO A 73 2.66 -21.55 3.34
CA PRO A 73 2.23 -20.23 2.92
C PRO A 73 1.33 -19.55 3.96
N LEU A 74 1.60 -18.26 4.20
CA LEU A 74 0.91 -17.48 5.21
C LEU A 74 -0.05 -16.46 4.59
N HIS A 75 -1.29 -16.44 5.07
CA HIS A 75 -2.31 -15.48 4.67
C HIS A 75 -2.50 -14.41 5.72
N LEU A 76 -1.97 -13.22 5.45
CA LEU A 76 -2.02 -12.09 6.37
C LEU A 76 -3.41 -11.43 6.39
N GLY A 77 -3.85 -11.00 7.57
CA GLY A 77 -5.08 -10.23 7.70
C GLY A 77 -5.27 -9.70 9.12
N VAL A 78 -5.55 -8.41 9.25
CA VAL A 78 -6.03 -7.84 10.51
C VAL A 78 -7.53 -8.08 10.58
N THR A 79 -8.01 -8.72 11.65
CA THR A 79 -9.44 -8.91 11.87
C THR A 79 -10.02 -7.70 12.60
N GLU A 80 -11.29 -7.37 12.34
CA GLU A 80 -11.96 -6.25 13.02
C GLU A 80 -11.16 -4.93 12.96
N ALA A 81 -10.56 -4.65 11.79
CA ALA A 81 -9.70 -3.50 11.66
C ALA A 81 -10.46 -2.16 11.83
N GLY A 82 -11.76 -2.14 11.53
CA GLY A 82 -12.64 -1.00 11.75
C GLY A 82 -12.95 -0.18 10.48
N PRO A 83 -13.38 1.08 10.64
CA PRO A 83 -13.69 1.98 9.52
C PRO A 83 -12.51 2.21 8.59
N LEU A 84 -12.79 2.68 7.37
CA LEU A 84 -11.83 2.84 6.27
C LEU A 84 -10.49 3.43 6.72
N PHE A 85 -10.48 4.58 7.38
CA PHE A 85 -9.24 5.25 7.77
C PHE A 85 -8.43 4.44 8.80
N GLN A 86 -9.07 4.06 9.92
CA GLN A 86 -8.38 3.33 10.99
C GLN A 86 -7.96 1.92 10.55
N GLY A 87 -8.84 1.22 9.83
CA GLY A 87 -8.55 -0.12 9.33
C GLY A 87 -7.44 -0.14 8.29
N THR A 88 -7.36 0.90 7.45
CA THR A 88 -6.24 1.08 6.52
C THR A 88 -4.92 1.22 7.27
N ILE A 89 -4.87 2.07 8.31
CA ILE A 89 -3.64 2.26 9.10
C ILE A 89 -3.20 0.96 9.77
N LYS A 90 -4.13 0.25 10.43
CA LYS A 90 -3.82 -1.02 11.09
C LYS A 90 -3.29 -2.06 10.11
N SER A 91 -3.94 -2.20 8.95
CA SER A 91 -3.53 -3.13 7.91
C SER A 91 -2.17 -2.75 7.31
N ALA A 92 -1.95 -1.46 7.03
CA ALA A 92 -0.68 -0.97 6.48
C ALA A 92 0.49 -1.20 7.44
N VAL A 93 0.29 -0.98 8.75
CA VAL A 93 1.32 -1.23 9.77
C VAL A 93 1.67 -2.72 9.84
N ALA A 94 0.66 -3.59 10.00
CA ALA A 94 0.90 -5.03 10.14
C ALA A 94 1.52 -5.64 8.89
N PHE A 95 0.95 -5.35 7.71
CA PHE A 95 1.46 -5.89 6.44
C PHE A 95 2.80 -5.27 6.06
N GLY A 96 3.00 -3.97 6.33
CA GLY A 96 4.27 -3.30 6.08
C GLY A 96 5.43 -3.95 6.81
N ILE A 97 5.25 -4.28 8.09
CA ILE A 97 6.27 -4.96 8.88
C ILE A 97 6.52 -6.37 8.33
N LEU A 98 5.48 -7.21 8.25
CA LEU A 98 5.63 -8.62 7.89
C LEU A 98 6.15 -8.81 6.46
N LEU A 99 5.57 -8.11 5.49
CA LEU A 99 5.97 -8.24 4.09
C LEU A 99 7.39 -7.70 3.83
N SER A 100 7.83 -6.67 4.56
CA SER A 100 9.22 -6.20 4.46
C SER A 100 10.25 -7.19 5.05
N GLU A 101 9.80 -8.10 5.91
CA GLU A 101 10.60 -9.20 6.46
C GLU A 101 10.49 -10.48 5.61
N GLY A 102 9.75 -10.45 4.50
CA GLY A 102 9.51 -11.62 3.65
C GLY A 102 8.48 -12.61 4.22
N ILE A 103 7.68 -12.18 5.20
CA ILE A 103 6.65 -13.01 5.84
C ILE A 103 5.28 -12.68 5.24
N GLY A 104 4.65 -13.66 4.60
CA GLY A 104 3.31 -13.57 4.02
C GLY A 104 3.28 -13.73 2.50
N ASP A 105 2.37 -14.57 2.02
CA ASP A 105 2.22 -14.94 0.61
C ASP A 105 0.95 -14.36 -0.01
N THR A 106 -0.06 -14.14 0.82
CA THR A 106 -1.33 -13.51 0.42
C THR A 106 -1.82 -12.58 1.52
N ILE A 107 -2.59 -11.56 1.14
CA ILE A 107 -3.14 -10.58 2.08
C ILE A 107 -4.66 -10.48 1.97
N ARG A 108 -5.32 -10.11 3.07
CA ARG A 108 -6.71 -9.69 3.11
C ARG A 108 -6.85 -8.43 3.96
N VAL A 109 -7.29 -7.37 3.34
CA VAL A 109 -7.76 -6.16 4.05
C VAL A 109 -9.21 -6.40 4.47
N SER A 110 -9.58 -6.02 5.70
CA SER A 110 -10.94 -6.11 6.22
C SER A 110 -11.34 -4.75 6.77
N LEU A 111 -12.37 -4.13 6.18
CA LEU A 111 -12.82 -2.79 6.53
C LEU A 111 -14.34 -2.76 6.71
N SER A 112 -14.82 -1.89 7.59
CA SER A 112 -16.24 -1.52 7.62
C SER A 112 -16.53 -0.50 6.52
N ALA A 113 -16.38 -0.94 5.25
CA ALA A 113 -16.50 -0.15 4.03
C ALA A 113 -16.91 -1.05 2.84
N PRO A 114 -17.28 -0.50 1.68
CA PRO A 114 -17.51 -1.30 0.49
C PRO A 114 -16.31 -2.18 0.13
N PRO A 115 -16.50 -3.45 -0.32
CA PRO A 115 -15.40 -4.39 -0.60
C PRO A 115 -14.36 -3.88 -1.61
N VAL A 116 -14.77 -2.99 -2.52
CA VAL A 116 -13.86 -2.36 -3.48
C VAL A 116 -12.79 -1.54 -2.78
N GLU A 117 -13.10 -0.89 -1.66
CA GLU A 117 -12.12 -0.12 -0.88
C GLU A 117 -11.07 -1.02 -0.23
N GLU A 118 -11.43 -2.23 0.20
CA GLU A 118 -10.47 -3.21 0.72
C GLU A 118 -9.44 -3.60 -0.34
N VAL A 119 -9.88 -3.79 -1.59
CA VAL A 119 -8.99 -4.09 -2.72
C VAL A 119 -8.07 -2.92 -3.02
N LYS A 120 -8.59 -1.68 -3.07
CA LYS A 120 -7.79 -0.48 -3.29
C LYS A 120 -6.71 -0.31 -2.23
N VAL A 121 -7.07 -0.47 -0.95
CA VAL A 121 -6.11 -0.39 0.17
C VAL A 121 -5.06 -1.48 0.06
N GLY A 122 -5.44 -2.73 -0.22
CA GLY A 122 -4.49 -3.83 -0.39
C GLY A 122 -3.50 -3.58 -1.52
N ILE A 123 -3.97 -3.11 -2.67
CA ILE A 123 -3.13 -2.71 -3.81
C ILE A 123 -2.16 -1.61 -3.39
N SER A 124 -2.65 -0.54 -2.76
CA SER A 124 -1.82 0.60 -2.34
C SER A 124 -0.72 0.20 -1.34
N ILE A 125 -1.01 -0.74 -0.42
CA ILE A 125 -0.01 -1.28 0.51
C ILE A 125 1.09 -2.02 -0.27
N LEU A 126 0.72 -2.92 -1.19
CA LEU A 126 1.68 -3.68 -1.98
C LEU A 126 2.52 -2.78 -2.90
N GLU A 127 1.92 -1.77 -3.51
CA GLU A 127 2.60 -0.78 -4.33
C GLU A 127 3.58 0.07 -3.49
N SER A 128 3.21 0.46 -2.27
CA SER A 128 4.06 1.20 -1.35
C SER A 128 5.29 0.40 -0.90
N LEU A 129 5.16 -0.92 -0.84
CA LEU A 129 6.25 -1.85 -0.51
C LEU A 129 7.06 -2.31 -1.73
N ASN A 130 6.76 -1.82 -2.94
CA ASN A 130 7.33 -2.28 -4.22
C ASN A 130 7.14 -3.79 -4.49
N LEU A 131 6.13 -4.42 -3.87
CA LEU A 131 5.73 -5.80 -4.12
C LEU A 131 4.73 -5.93 -5.28
N ARG A 132 4.22 -4.81 -5.73
CA ARG A 132 3.38 -4.68 -6.91
C ARG A 132 3.83 -3.46 -7.70
N GLN A 133 3.80 -3.55 -9.03
CA GLN A 133 4.10 -2.41 -9.90
C GLN A 133 3.09 -1.29 -9.65
N ARG A 134 3.60 -0.10 -9.36
CA ARG A 134 2.79 1.12 -9.26
C ARG A 134 2.23 1.44 -10.65
N LYS A 135 0.99 1.88 -10.68
CA LYS A 135 0.39 2.41 -11.91
C LYS A 135 0.71 3.90 -12.02
N LEU A 136 -0.08 4.72 -11.39
CA LEU A 136 0.14 6.16 -11.30
C LEU A 136 0.51 6.51 -9.87
N GLU A 137 1.59 7.25 -9.68
CA GLU A 137 1.99 7.81 -8.38
C GLU A 137 2.00 9.32 -8.43
N ILE A 138 1.18 9.98 -7.62
CA ILE A 138 1.23 11.43 -7.43
C ILE A 138 2.07 11.73 -6.19
N VAL A 139 3.17 12.43 -6.38
CA VAL A 139 4.04 12.91 -5.30
C VAL A 139 3.82 14.41 -5.16
N SER A 140 3.44 14.87 -3.99
CA SER A 140 3.24 16.30 -3.74
C SER A 140 3.96 16.77 -2.48
N CYS A 141 4.43 18.00 -2.47
CA CYS A 141 5.04 18.58 -1.30
C CYS A 141 3.97 18.97 -0.25
N PRO A 142 4.32 19.03 1.06
CA PRO A 142 3.35 19.28 2.12
C PRO A 142 2.92 20.77 2.22
N SER A 143 3.05 21.55 1.15
CA SER A 143 2.64 22.97 1.10
C SER A 143 3.24 23.81 2.25
N CYS A 144 4.55 23.82 2.38
CA CYS A 144 5.26 24.60 3.40
C CYS A 144 5.13 26.11 3.15
N GLY A 145 5.65 26.97 4.06
CA GLY A 145 5.60 28.43 3.92
C GLY A 145 6.28 29.04 2.68
N ARG A 146 6.90 28.23 1.83
CA ARG A 146 7.45 28.63 0.52
C ARG A 146 6.51 28.34 -0.65
N ALA A 147 5.43 27.58 -0.42
CA ALA A 147 4.45 27.29 -1.46
C ALA A 147 3.78 28.59 -1.92
N GLN A 148 3.71 28.76 -3.24
CA GLN A 148 3.13 29.95 -3.88
C GLN A 148 1.82 29.60 -4.60
N VAL A 149 1.38 28.35 -4.51
CA VAL A 149 0.13 27.82 -5.05
C VAL A 149 -0.52 26.92 -4.02
N ASP A 150 -1.82 26.69 -4.14
CA ASP A 150 -2.52 25.66 -3.39
C ASP A 150 -2.16 24.27 -3.94
N VAL A 151 -1.13 23.66 -3.34
CA VAL A 151 -0.59 22.36 -3.76
C VAL A 151 -1.63 21.25 -3.57
N TYR A 152 -2.43 21.34 -2.51
CA TYR A 152 -3.46 20.36 -2.21
C TYR A 152 -4.49 20.28 -3.35
N THR A 153 -5.12 21.42 -3.66
CA THR A 153 -6.11 21.51 -4.74
C THR A 153 -5.49 21.15 -6.11
N LEU A 154 -4.22 21.54 -6.33
CA LEU A 154 -3.51 21.23 -7.57
C LEU A 154 -3.28 19.72 -7.72
N ALA A 155 -2.79 19.06 -6.68
CA ALA A 155 -2.55 17.62 -6.68
C ALA A 155 -3.86 16.81 -6.85
N GLU A 156 -4.95 17.22 -6.17
CA GLU A 156 -6.26 16.57 -6.34
C GLU A 156 -6.78 16.68 -7.78
N LYS A 157 -6.65 17.84 -8.41
CA LYS A 157 -7.08 18.03 -9.81
C LYS A 157 -6.25 17.18 -10.77
N VAL A 158 -4.94 17.12 -10.57
CA VAL A 158 -4.06 16.27 -11.39
C VAL A 158 -4.41 14.81 -11.19
N GLN A 159 -4.62 14.36 -9.95
CA GLN A 159 -5.03 13.00 -9.64
C GLN A 159 -6.36 12.62 -10.30
N ALA A 160 -7.36 13.50 -10.19
CA ALA A 160 -8.67 13.29 -10.81
C ALA A 160 -8.59 13.25 -12.35
N GLY A 161 -7.77 14.11 -12.95
CA GLY A 161 -7.58 14.15 -14.40
C GLY A 161 -6.81 12.95 -14.97
N LEU A 162 -6.05 12.26 -14.13
CA LEU A 162 -5.29 11.06 -14.48
C LEU A 162 -5.92 9.76 -13.93
N GLU A 163 -7.13 9.85 -13.38
CA GLU A 163 -7.86 8.69 -12.87
C GLU A 163 -8.08 7.66 -13.99
N GLY A 164 -7.76 6.40 -13.70
CA GLY A 164 -7.86 5.30 -14.66
C GLY A 164 -6.60 5.06 -15.49
N MET A 165 -5.56 5.88 -15.37
CA MET A 165 -4.26 5.63 -16.02
C MET A 165 -3.66 4.32 -15.48
N THR A 166 -3.27 3.46 -16.42
CA THR A 166 -2.72 2.12 -16.10
C THR A 166 -1.20 2.05 -16.23
N VAL A 167 -0.59 3.08 -16.79
CA VAL A 167 0.85 3.15 -17.00
C VAL A 167 1.58 3.55 -15.72
N PRO A 168 2.74 2.96 -15.41
CA PRO A 168 3.54 3.29 -14.23
C PRO A 168 4.22 4.65 -14.41
N LEU A 169 3.50 5.71 -14.12
CA LEU A 169 3.98 7.09 -14.26
C LEU A 169 4.05 7.75 -12.89
N ARG A 170 5.19 8.34 -12.55
CA ARG A 170 5.39 9.14 -11.34
C ARG A 170 5.29 10.62 -11.66
N VAL A 171 4.27 11.29 -11.12
CA VAL A 171 3.99 12.71 -11.35
C VAL A 171 4.21 13.52 -10.08
N ALA A 172 5.11 14.51 -10.13
CA ALA A 172 5.44 15.37 -8.99
C ALA A 172 4.73 16.73 -9.08
N VAL A 173 4.04 17.12 -8.00
CA VAL A 173 3.36 18.41 -7.87
C VAL A 173 4.01 19.22 -6.77
N MET A 174 4.84 20.22 -7.13
CA MET A 174 5.64 20.98 -6.19
C MET A 174 5.22 22.45 -6.16
N GLY A 175 4.99 22.96 -4.96
CA GLY A 175 4.44 24.29 -4.71
C GLY A 175 5.45 25.43 -4.75
N CYS A 176 6.75 25.17 -4.98
CA CYS A 176 7.76 26.21 -5.05
C CYS A 176 8.89 25.86 -6.02
N VAL A 177 9.57 26.90 -6.54
CA VAL A 177 10.71 26.76 -7.45
C VAL A 177 12.06 26.53 -6.74
N VAL A 178 12.08 26.53 -5.41
CA VAL A 178 13.34 26.39 -4.65
C VAL A 178 13.74 24.93 -4.49
N ASN A 179 12.86 24.10 -3.95
CA ASN A 179 13.09 22.67 -3.76
C ASN A 179 12.43 21.82 -4.86
N GLY A 180 11.37 22.38 -5.48
CA GLY A 180 10.58 21.69 -6.48
C GLY A 180 11.40 21.06 -7.63
N PRO A 181 12.35 21.77 -8.24
CA PRO A 181 13.18 21.18 -9.29
C PRO A 181 14.05 20.01 -8.82
N GLY A 182 14.51 20.00 -7.57
CA GLY A 182 15.27 18.90 -6.98
C GLY A 182 14.42 17.66 -6.74
N GLU A 183 13.25 17.85 -6.15
CA GLU A 183 12.30 16.78 -5.82
C GLU A 183 11.59 16.24 -7.08
N ALA A 184 11.33 17.11 -8.08
CA ALA A 184 10.70 16.70 -9.32
C ALA A 184 11.65 15.93 -10.28
N ARG A 185 12.97 15.95 -10.06
CA ARG A 185 13.94 15.24 -10.93
C ARG A 185 13.81 13.72 -10.87
N GLU A 186 13.33 13.20 -9.77
CA GLU A 186 13.14 11.75 -9.58
C GLU A 186 11.80 11.25 -10.15
N ALA A 187 10.94 12.18 -10.60
CA ALA A 187 9.67 11.86 -11.21
C ALA A 187 9.79 11.84 -12.75
N ASP A 188 8.93 11.08 -13.40
CA ASP A 188 8.86 11.04 -14.88
C ASP A 188 8.35 12.37 -15.44
N LEU A 189 7.39 12.97 -14.74
CA LEU A 189 6.75 14.23 -15.05
C LEU A 189 6.59 15.04 -13.77
N GLY A 190 6.71 16.36 -13.81
CA GLY A 190 6.46 17.17 -12.65
C GLY A 190 6.24 18.64 -12.94
N VAL A 191 5.75 19.36 -11.93
CA VAL A 191 5.66 20.80 -11.94
C VAL A 191 6.29 21.41 -10.69
N ALA A 192 7.04 22.49 -10.88
CA ALA A 192 7.46 23.39 -9.80
C ALA A 192 6.81 24.74 -10.01
N SER A 193 5.97 25.16 -9.06
CA SER A 193 5.14 26.35 -9.16
C SER A 193 5.77 27.55 -8.46
N GLY A 194 5.66 28.75 -9.06
CA GLY A 194 6.14 29.99 -8.46
C GLY A 194 5.85 31.22 -9.30
N ASN A 195 5.61 32.35 -8.65
CA ASN A 195 5.33 33.64 -9.28
C ASN A 195 4.19 33.60 -10.32
N GLY A 196 3.09 32.87 -10.02
CA GLY A 196 1.94 32.71 -10.92
C GLY A 196 2.21 31.86 -12.15
N LYS A 197 3.28 31.07 -12.16
CA LYS A 197 3.69 30.19 -13.27
C LYS A 197 4.07 28.80 -12.73
N GLY A 198 3.98 27.80 -13.61
CA GLY A 198 4.50 26.45 -13.38
C GLY A 198 5.57 26.10 -14.38
N GLN A 199 6.70 25.60 -13.92
CA GLN A 199 7.72 24.98 -14.75
C GLN A 199 7.42 23.48 -14.84
N ILE A 200 7.16 22.99 -16.05
CA ILE A 200 6.87 21.57 -16.32
C ILE A 200 8.19 20.86 -16.60
N PHE A 201 8.40 19.76 -15.92
CA PHE A 201 9.61 18.93 -16.01
C PHE A 201 9.24 17.56 -16.57
N VAL A 202 10.06 17.07 -17.48
CA VAL A 202 10.04 15.66 -17.92
C VAL A 202 11.44 15.10 -17.66
N LYS A 203 11.52 14.01 -16.89
CA LYS A 203 12.79 13.35 -16.52
C LYS A 203 13.85 14.33 -16.01
N GLY A 204 13.44 15.30 -15.21
CA GLY A 204 14.31 16.30 -14.59
C GLY A 204 14.66 17.51 -15.44
N GLU A 205 14.25 17.57 -16.71
CA GLU A 205 14.47 18.71 -17.61
C GLU A 205 13.23 19.57 -17.74
N VAL A 206 13.40 20.89 -17.67
CA VAL A 206 12.31 21.86 -17.89
C VAL A 206 11.95 21.87 -19.37
N ILE A 207 10.77 21.41 -19.72
CA ILE A 207 10.28 21.42 -21.10
C ILE A 207 9.41 22.62 -21.43
N LYS A 208 8.72 23.19 -20.44
CA LYS A 208 7.73 24.24 -20.64
C LYS A 208 7.53 25.08 -19.39
N THR A 209 7.23 26.36 -19.55
CA THR A 209 6.77 27.25 -18.48
C THR A 209 5.40 27.78 -18.85
N VAL A 210 4.41 27.58 -18.00
CA VAL A 210 3.00 27.92 -18.25
C VAL A 210 2.43 28.79 -17.13
N PRO A 211 1.39 29.59 -17.40
CA PRO A 211 0.62 30.25 -16.34
C PRO A 211 0.01 29.23 -15.36
N GLU A 212 -0.17 29.64 -14.10
CA GLU A 212 -0.77 28.77 -13.07
C GLU A 212 -2.10 28.15 -13.48
N SER A 213 -2.96 28.89 -14.19
CA SER A 213 -4.25 28.43 -14.66
C SER A 213 -4.19 27.27 -15.69
N GLN A 214 -3.05 27.06 -16.32
CA GLN A 214 -2.84 26.01 -17.34
C GLN A 214 -2.05 24.82 -16.84
N ILE A 215 -1.57 24.85 -15.60
CA ILE A 215 -0.71 23.78 -15.04
C ILE A 215 -1.38 22.42 -15.13
N VAL A 216 -2.63 22.30 -14.67
CA VAL A 216 -3.35 21.02 -14.64
C VAL A 216 -3.53 20.44 -16.04
N GLU A 217 -4.01 21.26 -16.97
CA GLU A 217 -4.25 20.87 -18.36
C GLU A 217 -2.96 20.37 -19.02
N VAL A 218 -1.89 21.14 -18.91
CA VAL A 218 -0.60 20.78 -19.52
C VAL A 218 0.04 19.56 -18.88
N LEU A 219 -0.10 19.38 -17.53
CA LEU A 219 0.37 18.17 -16.87
C LEU A 219 -0.38 16.92 -17.34
N ILE A 220 -1.70 17.02 -17.53
CA ILE A 220 -2.52 15.90 -18.01
C ILE A 220 -2.13 15.56 -19.46
N GLU A 221 -1.99 16.56 -20.33
CA GLU A 221 -1.56 16.37 -21.72
C GLU A 221 -0.19 15.68 -21.80
N GLU A 222 0.80 16.16 -21.04
CA GLU A 222 2.14 15.58 -21.04
C GLU A 222 2.16 14.18 -20.40
N ALA A 223 1.34 13.92 -19.37
CA ALA A 223 1.20 12.60 -18.80
C ALA A 223 0.62 11.59 -19.80
N MET A 224 -0.41 11.97 -20.55
CA MET A 224 -0.99 11.13 -21.61
C MET A 224 0.02 10.86 -22.72
N ARG A 225 0.76 11.88 -23.14
CA ARG A 225 1.82 11.72 -24.16
C ARG A 225 2.90 10.74 -23.70
N LEU A 226 3.37 10.86 -22.46
CA LEU A 226 4.36 9.95 -21.90
C LEU A 226 3.81 8.52 -21.75
N ALA A 227 2.55 8.38 -21.36
CA ALA A 227 1.89 7.07 -21.28
C ALA A 227 1.84 6.39 -22.66
N ASP A 228 1.44 7.11 -23.71
CA ASP A 228 1.43 6.60 -25.07
C ASP A 228 2.85 6.20 -25.55
N GLU A 229 3.87 6.98 -25.20
CA GLU A 229 5.26 6.66 -25.53
C GLU A 229 5.74 5.39 -24.82
N MET A 230 5.38 5.23 -23.54
CA MET A 230 5.73 4.05 -22.75
C MET A 230 5.03 2.79 -23.26
N GLU A 231 3.76 2.87 -23.61
CA GLU A 231 3.03 1.73 -24.20
C GLU A 231 3.61 1.33 -25.56
N ASN A 232 3.95 2.30 -26.42
CA ASN A 232 4.53 2.04 -27.74
C ASN A 232 5.98 1.54 -27.69
N SER A 233 6.74 1.87 -26.65
CA SER A 233 8.13 1.42 -26.50
C SER A 233 8.29 -0.01 -26.01
N GLY A 234 7.18 -0.69 -25.68
CA GLY A 234 7.21 -2.05 -25.16
C GLY A 234 7.95 -2.14 -23.82
N ALA A 235 7.89 -1.10 -23.01
CA ALA A 235 8.46 -1.13 -21.66
C ALA A 235 7.92 -2.37 -20.92
N PRO A 236 8.78 -3.22 -20.36
CA PRO A 236 8.36 -4.50 -19.84
C PRO A 236 7.33 -4.26 -18.74
N VAL A 237 6.12 -4.78 -18.96
CA VAL A 237 5.18 -5.02 -17.87
C VAL A 237 5.92 -6.00 -16.97
N VAL A 238 6.41 -5.54 -15.82
CA VAL A 238 7.12 -6.40 -14.88
C VAL A 238 6.12 -7.45 -14.42
N GLU A 239 6.29 -8.68 -14.91
CA GLU A 239 5.55 -9.82 -14.40
C GLU A 239 5.86 -9.94 -12.91
N VAL A 240 4.82 -9.84 -12.11
CA VAL A 240 4.88 -10.10 -10.66
C VAL A 240 5.22 -11.57 -10.51
N ARG A 241 6.42 -11.86 -10.00
CA ARG A 241 6.81 -13.19 -9.53
C ARG A 241 6.25 -13.45 -8.15
#